data_45ec674d479223bf3d5434bb57705a1c
#
_entry.id   45ec674d479223bf3d5434bb57705a1c
#
_cell.length_a   1.000
_cell.length_b   1.000
_cell.length_c   1.000
_cell.angle_alpha   90.00
_cell.angle_beta   90.00
_cell.angle_gamma   90.00
#
_symmetry.space_group_name_H-M   'P 1'
#
loop_
_entity.id
_entity.type
_entity.pdbx_description
1 polymer ?
#
loop_
_entity_poly.entity_id
_entity_poly.type
_entity_poly.pdbx_seq_one_letter_code
_entity_poly.pdbx_strand_id
1 'polypeptide(L)'
;EGACGALTGATAALGLILGPGQRHGLPKAKMRQATQRLHDSFRSALHSTVCQVLTAPHAGNRGAKIKSCQGITGLGAALCARIILDCRPKLANQVDLDFINRHDSKARALVKKIVNSF
;
A
#
# COMPACT_ATOMS: atom_id res chain seq x y z
N GLU A 1 20.85 -0.09 -5.51
CA GLU A 1 19.88 -0.37 -4.45
C GLU A 1 18.68 0.51 -4.59
N GLY A 2 17.53 -0.07 -4.77
CA GLY A 2 16.29 0.66 -4.94
C GLY A 2 15.38 0.60 -3.73
N ALA A 3 14.43 1.49 -3.69
CA ALA A 3 13.32 1.40 -2.77
C ALA A 3 12.55 0.08 -3.00
N CYS A 4 11.87 -0.40 -1.98
CA CYS A 4 11.03 -1.58 -2.10
C CYS A 4 9.93 -1.36 -3.16
N GLY A 5 9.77 -2.32 -4.07
CA GLY A 5 8.76 -2.25 -5.13
C GLY A 5 7.33 -2.15 -4.59
N ALA A 6 7.06 -2.74 -3.43
CA ALA A 6 5.76 -2.61 -2.77
C ALA A 6 5.46 -1.15 -2.39
N LEU A 7 6.45 -0.43 -1.85
CA LEU A 7 6.30 0.97 -1.51
C LEU A 7 6.17 1.83 -2.76
N THR A 8 7.00 1.57 -3.78
CA THR A 8 6.94 2.30 -5.05
C THR A 8 5.58 2.10 -5.74
N GLY A 9 5.08 0.87 -5.76
CA GLY A 9 3.77 0.56 -6.32
C GLY A 9 2.63 1.22 -5.55
N ALA A 10 2.69 1.20 -4.23
CA ALA A 10 1.69 1.87 -3.39
C ALA A 10 1.70 3.39 -3.61
N THR A 11 2.89 3.98 -3.75
CA THR A 11 3.03 5.42 -4.03
C THR A 11 2.43 5.78 -5.39
N ALA A 12 2.66 4.94 -6.41
CA ALA A 12 2.08 5.13 -7.73
C ALA A 12 0.55 5.05 -7.68
N ALA A 13 0.00 4.07 -7.00
CA ALA A 13 -1.44 3.91 -6.83
C ALA A 13 -2.05 5.11 -6.10
N LEU A 14 -1.40 5.59 -5.05
CA LEU A 14 -1.83 6.77 -4.32
C LEU A 14 -1.91 7.99 -5.25
N GLY A 15 -0.90 8.18 -6.10
CA GLY A 15 -0.85 9.26 -7.07
C GLY A 15 -1.92 9.18 -8.15
N LEU A 16 -2.26 7.95 -8.60
CA LEU A 16 -3.30 7.75 -9.59
C LEU A 16 -4.70 8.10 -9.06
N ILE A 17 -4.93 7.97 -7.78
CA ILE A 17 -6.25 8.22 -7.18
C ILE A 17 -6.32 9.62 -6.57
N LEU A 18 -5.32 10.02 -5.79
CA LEU A 18 -5.32 11.28 -5.05
C LEU A 18 -4.45 12.38 -5.66
N GLY A 19 -3.74 12.10 -6.76
CA GLY A 19 -2.85 13.08 -7.38
C GLY A 19 -3.60 14.34 -7.85
N PRO A 20 -2.91 15.50 -7.84
CA PRO A 20 -3.50 16.73 -8.36
C PRO A 20 -3.96 16.54 -9.81
N GLY A 21 -5.15 17.03 -10.13
CA GLY A 21 -5.74 16.86 -11.46
C GLY A 21 -6.55 15.59 -11.65
N GLN A 22 -6.48 14.64 -10.73
CA GLN A 22 -7.31 13.44 -10.75
C GLN A 22 -8.72 13.76 -10.23
N ARG A 23 -9.69 12.90 -10.58
CA ARG A 23 -11.10 13.09 -10.19
C ARG A 23 -11.29 13.28 -8.67
N HIS A 24 -10.56 12.47 -7.88
CA HIS A 24 -10.60 12.53 -6.42
C HIS A 24 -9.33 13.16 -5.85
N GLY A 25 -8.63 13.95 -6.68
CA GLY A 25 -7.33 14.49 -6.34
C GLY A 25 -7.32 15.44 -5.15
N LEU A 26 -6.17 15.51 -4.53
CA LEU A 26 -5.88 16.45 -3.44
C LEU A 26 -5.05 17.62 -3.97
N PRO A 27 -5.09 18.78 -3.30
CA PRO A 27 -4.12 19.84 -3.56
C PRO A 27 -2.69 19.32 -3.37
N LYS A 28 -1.72 19.92 -4.06
CA LYS A 28 -0.31 19.47 -4.02
C LYS A 28 0.23 19.31 -2.59
N ALA A 29 -0.06 20.26 -1.70
CA ALA A 29 0.41 20.21 -0.32
C ALA A 29 -0.17 19.01 0.42
N LYS A 30 -1.46 18.74 0.24
CA LYS A 30 -2.14 17.59 0.85
C LYS A 30 -1.64 16.27 0.27
N MET A 31 -1.39 16.22 -1.03
CA MET A 31 -0.83 15.03 -1.67
C MET A 31 0.57 14.72 -1.14
N ARG A 32 1.38 15.75 -0.93
CA ARG A 32 2.72 15.59 -0.34
C ARG A 32 2.64 15.01 1.06
N GLN A 33 1.68 15.49 1.88
CA GLN A 33 1.45 14.95 3.22
C GLN A 33 1.01 13.48 3.18
N ALA A 34 0.11 13.13 2.26
CA ALA A 34 -0.35 11.76 2.09
C ALA A 34 0.79 10.81 1.70
N THR A 35 1.65 11.24 0.76
CA THR A 35 2.82 10.48 0.34
C THR A 35 3.80 10.31 1.49
N GLN A 36 4.06 11.36 2.24
CA GLN A 36 4.95 11.30 3.40
C GLN A 36 4.39 10.33 4.46
N ARG A 37 3.09 10.38 4.71
CA ARG A 37 2.42 9.46 5.62
C ARG A 37 2.61 8.00 5.19
N LEU A 38 2.48 7.71 3.91
CA LEU A 38 2.69 6.37 3.38
C LEU A 38 4.11 5.88 3.65
N HIS A 39 5.11 6.70 3.32
CA HIS A 39 6.52 6.36 3.54
C HIS A 39 6.84 6.17 5.02
N ASP A 40 6.37 7.07 5.88
CA ASP A 40 6.63 7.00 7.32
C ASP A 40 5.97 5.77 7.95
N SER A 41 4.73 5.48 7.56
CA SER A 41 4.01 4.30 8.05
C SER A 41 4.68 3.00 7.61
N PHE A 42 5.12 2.94 6.36
CA PHE A 42 5.85 1.79 5.83
C PHE A 42 7.16 1.57 6.57
N ARG A 43 7.93 2.65 6.75
CA ARG A 43 9.20 2.59 7.48
C ARG A 43 9.00 2.19 8.94
N SER A 44 7.97 2.72 9.60
CA SER A 44 7.67 2.38 11.00
C SER A 44 7.29 0.90 11.15
N ALA A 45 6.56 0.34 10.18
CA ALA A 45 6.14 -1.04 10.23
C ALA A 45 7.27 -2.03 9.92
N LEU A 46 8.15 -1.69 8.96
CA LEU A 46 9.18 -2.59 8.43
C LEU A 46 10.61 -2.16 8.78
N HIS A 47 10.78 -1.00 9.40
CA HIS A 47 12.06 -0.41 9.80
C HIS A 47 12.98 -0.06 8.63
N SER A 48 12.53 -0.23 7.37
CA SER A 48 13.28 0.14 6.18
C SER A 48 12.37 0.30 4.97
N THR A 49 12.82 1.06 3.99
CA THR A 49 12.21 1.17 2.66
C THR A 49 13.09 0.57 1.57
N VAL A 50 14.23 -0.01 1.94
CA VAL A 50 15.22 -0.56 1.01
C VAL A 50 14.98 -2.05 0.84
N CYS A 51 14.80 -2.50 -0.39
CA CYS A 51 14.49 -3.89 -0.72
C CYS A 51 15.53 -4.87 -0.16
N GLN A 52 16.82 -4.60 -0.31
CA GLN A 52 17.87 -5.46 0.20
C GLN A 52 17.81 -5.65 1.71
N VAL A 53 17.54 -4.58 2.45
CA VAL A 53 17.42 -4.65 3.92
C VAL A 53 16.20 -5.50 4.31
N LEU A 54 15.07 -5.29 3.66
CA LEU A 54 13.83 -6.01 3.97
C LEU A 54 13.90 -7.50 3.66
N THR A 55 14.69 -7.90 2.65
CA THR A 55 14.82 -9.30 2.23
C THR A 55 16.09 -9.99 2.73
N ALA A 56 16.99 -9.26 3.41
CA ALA A 56 18.25 -9.80 3.91
C ALA A 56 18.10 -11.08 4.75
N PRO A 57 17.11 -11.18 5.70
CA PRO A 57 16.93 -12.40 6.49
C PRO A 57 16.62 -13.64 5.66
N HIS A 58 16.21 -13.48 4.41
CA HIS A 58 15.80 -14.56 3.51
C HIS A 58 16.77 -14.75 2.35
N ALA A 59 17.96 -14.14 2.42
CA ALA A 59 18.99 -14.30 1.42
C ALA A 59 19.36 -15.78 1.27
N GLY A 60 19.39 -16.27 0.02
CA GLY A 60 19.68 -17.68 -0.25
C GLY A 60 18.46 -18.61 -0.17
N ASN A 61 17.31 -18.15 0.29
CA ASN A 61 16.08 -18.93 0.29
C ASN A 61 15.00 -18.22 -0.54
N ARG A 62 14.86 -18.63 -1.79
CA ARG A 62 13.95 -18.01 -2.75
C ARG A 62 12.48 -18.10 -2.32
N GLY A 63 12.05 -19.25 -1.78
CA GLY A 63 10.67 -19.43 -1.33
C GLY A 63 10.31 -18.52 -0.15
N ALA A 64 11.19 -18.43 0.84
CA ALA A 64 11.01 -17.54 1.99
C ALA A 64 11.04 -16.07 1.57
N LYS A 65 11.91 -15.71 0.62
CA LYS A 65 12.00 -14.37 0.08
C LYS A 65 10.70 -13.95 -0.63
N ILE A 66 10.13 -14.84 -1.44
CA ILE A 66 8.86 -14.59 -2.13
C ILE A 66 7.73 -14.38 -1.13
N LYS A 67 7.63 -15.23 -0.12
CA LYS A 67 6.61 -15.09 0.94
C LYS A 67 6.74 -13.76 1.68
N SER A 68 7.98 -13.38 2.01
CA SER A 68 8.25 -12.10 2.67
C SER A 68 7.82 -10.93 1.78
N CYS A 69 8.14 -10.96 0.49
CA CYS A 69 7.74 -9.93 -0.46
C CYS A 69 6.22 -9.85 -0.63
N GLN A 70 5.51 -10.98 -0.59
CA GLN A 70 4.04 -11.00 -0.63
C GLN A 70 3.44 -10.31 0.59
N GLY A 71 3.98 -10.57 1.78
CA GLY A 71 3.55 -9.90 3.01
C GLY A 71 3.82 -8.40 2.98
N ILE A 72 4.99 -8.00 2.48
CA ILE A 72 5.37 -6.59 2.35
C ILE A 72 4.45 -5.89 1.33
N THR A 73 4.16 -6.53 0.21
CA THR A 73 3.23 -6.01 -0.80
C THR A 73 1.83 -5.82 -0.21
N GLY A 74 1.36 -6.80 0.57
CA GLY A 74 0.08 -6.70 1.28
C GLY A 74 0.04 -5.52 2.23
N LEU A 75 1.10 -5.29 2.99
CA LEU A 75 1.20 -4.14 3.88
C LEU A 75 1.17 -2.83 3.09
N GLY A 76 1.93 -2.74 1.99
CA GLY A 76 1.92 -1.55 1.14
C GLY A 76 0.53 -1.23 0.59
N ALA A 77 -0.18 -2.25 0.13
CA ALA A 77 -1.55 -2.11 -0.37
C ALA A 77 -2.50 -1.64 0.74
N ALA A 78 -2.38 -2.23 1.93
CA ALA A 78 -3.22 -1.88 3.08
C ALA A 78 -2.98 -0.43 3.53
N LEU A 79 -1.74 0.00 3.62
CA LEU A 79 -1.39 1.37 3.98
C LEU A 79 -1.91 2.37 2.95
N CYS A 80 -1.75 2.05 1.67
CA CYS A 80 -2.26 2.88 0.57
C CYS A 80 -3.78 3.03 0.66
N ALA A 81 -4.50 1.91 0.79
CA ALA A 81 -5.95 1.90 0.91
C ALA A 81 -6.42 2.72 2.12
N ARG A 82 -5.74 2.57 3.26
CA ARG A 82 -6.07 3.33 4.48
C ARG A 82 -5.97 4.83 4.25
N ILE A 83 -4.88 5.28 3.64
CA ILE A 83 -4.65 6.70 3.38
C ILE A 83 -5.69 7.25 2.39
N ILE A 84 -5.98 6.50 1.32
CA ILE A 84 -6.99 6.90 0.34
C ILE A 84 -8.36 7.07 1.00
N LEU A 85 -8.77 6.10 1.81
CA LEU A 85 -10.08 6.12 2.47
C LEU A 85 -10.15 7.16 3.58
N ASP A 86 -9.04 7.42 4.28
CA ASP A 86 -8.99 8.51 5.25
C ASP A 86 -9.18 9.88 4.58
N CYS A 87 -8.57 10.06 3.40
CA CYS A 87 -8.70 11.31 2.64
C CYS A 87 -10.05 11.44 1.91
N ARG A 88 -10.59 10.31 1.46
CA ARG A 88 -11.85 10.26 0.69
C ARG A 88 -12.74 9.11 1.18
N PRO A 89 -13.37 9.25 2.36
CA PRO A 89 -14.13 8.16 2.98
C PRO A 89 -15.26 7.60 2.10
N LYS A 90 -15.83 8.44 1.25
CA LYS A 90 -16.93 8.02 0.35
C LYS A 90 -16.51 6.97 -0.67
N LEU A 91 -15.20 6.86 -0.96
CA LEU A 91 -14.71 5.85 -1.88
C LEU A 91 -14.86 4.43 -1.34
N ALA A 92 -15.04 4.25 -0.03
CA ALA A 92 -15.30 2.92 0.54
C ALA A 92 -16.54 2.27 -0.08
N ASN A 93 -17.53 3.06 -0.47
CA ASN A 93 -18.76 2.56 -1.11
C ASN A 93 -18.57 2.17 -2.57
N GLN A 94 -17.45 2.53 -3.18
CA GLN A 94 -17.13 2.27 -4.58
C GLN A 94 -16.16 1.09 -4.77
N VAL A 95 -15.72 0.47 -3.67
CA VAL A 95 -14.79 -0.67 -3.73
C VAL A 95 -15.54 -1.90 -4.23
N ASP A 96 -14.96 -2.57 -5.22
CA ASP A 96 -15.50 -3.82 -5.76
C ASP A 96 -15.09 -4.99 -4.85
N LEU A 97 -15.94 -5.27 -3.87
CA LEU A 97 -15.71 -6.36 -2.91
C LEU A 97 -15.78 -7.74 -3.59
N ASP A 98 -16.56 -7.88 -4.64
CA ASP A 98 -16.63 -9.15 -5.39
C ASP A 98 -15.31 -9.45 -6.09
N PHE A 99 -14.69 -8.42 -6.68
CA PHE A 99 -13.35 -8.56 -7.27
C PHE A 99 -12.32 -8.95 -6.21
N ILE A 100 -12.36 -8.29 -5.05
CA ILE A 100 -11.44 -8.58 -3.94
C ILE A 100 -11.64 -10.02 -3.45
N ASN A 101 -12.88 -10.47 -3.31
CA ASN A 101 -13.21 -11.80 -2.81
C ASN A 101 -12.86 -12.93 -3.78
N ARG A 102 -12.82 -12.66 -5.09
CA ARG A 102 -12.52 -13.68 -6.10
C ARG A 102 -11.08 -14.17 -6.10
N HIS A 103 -10.17 -13.40 -5.49
CA HIS A 103 -8.76 -13.75 -5.50
C HIS A 103 -8.25 -13.74 -4.06
N ASP A 104 -7.99 -14.94 -3.57
CA ASP A 104 -7.53 -15.12 -2.21
C ASP A 104 -6.05 -14.72 -2.10
N SER A 105 -5.78 -13.59 -1.48
CA SER A 105 -4.43 -13.15 -1.17
C SER A 105 -4.42 -12.39 0.15
N LYS A 106 -3.28 -12.42 0.85
CA LYS A 106 -3.13 -11.68 2.10
C LYS A 106 -3.35 -10.18 1.91
N ALA A 107 -2.89 -9.63 0.78
CA ALA A 107 -3.10 -8.22 0.45
C ALA A 107 -4.57 -7.88 0.38
N ARG A 108 -5.34 -8.70 -0.29
CA ARG A 108 -6.78 -8.51 -0.46
C ARG A 108 -7.55 -8.64 0.84
N ALA A 109 -7.18 -9.62 1.66
CA ALA A 109 -7.77 -9.79 2.98
C ALA A 109 -7.55 -8.55 3.86
N LEU A 110 -6.35 -7.99 3.84
CA LEU A 110 -6.03 -6.77 4.60
C LEU A 110 -6.79 -5.56 4.06
N VAL A 111 -6.84 -5.38 2.75
CA VAL A 111 -7.60 -4.29 2.12
C VAL A 111 -9.09 -4.43 2.45
N LYS A 112 -9.63 -5.63 2.39
CA LYS A 112 -11.04 -5.91 2.74
C LYS A 112 -11.34 -5.53 4.18
N LYS A 113 -10.46 -5.85 5.13
CA LYS A 113 -10.62 -5.47 6.54
C LYS A 113 -10.70 -3.95 6.69
N ILE A 114 -9.83 -3.23 5.99
CA ILE A 114 -9.80 -1.76 6.04
C ILE A 114 -11.10 -1.18 5.49
N VAL A 115 -11.53 -1.68 4.33
CA VAL A 115 -12.78 -1.22 3.69
C VAL A 115 -13.98 -1.46 4.61
N ASN A 116 -14.07 -2.64 5.22
CA ASN A 116 -15.19 -2.98 6.09
C ASN A 116 -15.20 -2.20 7.40
N SER A 117 -14.08 -1.56 7.79
CA SER A 117 -14.02 -0.71 8.97
C SER A 117 -14.54 0.72 8.73
N PHE A 118 -14.82 1.05 7.50
CA PHE A 118 -15.45 2.29 7.10
C PHE A 118 -16.93 2.07 6.81
#